data_1f7a272c5082542d474611e006855837
#
_entry.id   1f7a272c5082542d474611e006855837
#
_cell.length_a   1.000
_cell.length_b   1.000
_cell.length_c   1.000
_cell.angle_alpha   90.00
_cell.angle_beta   90.00
_cell.angle_gamma   90.00
#
_symmetry.space_group_name_H-M   'P 1'
#
loop_
_entity.id
_entity.type
_entity.pdbx_description
1 polymer ?
#
loop_
_entity_poly.entity_id
_entity_poly.type
_entity_poly.pdbx_seq_one_letter_code
_entity_poly.pdbx_strand_id
1 'polypeptide(L)'
;MLKRCLNDYLISFVVLILIVLLSLPIGISDTKISENLADTLSCISSIDLSANFDTYEMAASDIPLVPPGIMPIVVLQGSPYEMGYQYAVQQKDYIAIVRDAAWASALAKSSRQEILDNCSIYCNYITTELPEFDFISFFCGISDSMNDQGMTFRPEDCIVMLHWGGREGPQPDDHCTAFAAYGNATVGGAIAAVNFDYYQVPSNSYSAVLALYPESGYSCIVPSGIGRTGSNCAFNQLGLTYIMTSGAMKGPGDTGQGLTGFLTLPYVGMTCKTVPEAVDFLINSTRMFGLIHLLIDSEGNVSVLETTRARYGIRHPGDNNESDYAVVTNHYLNPVMKPSQPIWNPLDYYPSSYYRYITVEKIIHDNPENISFQTAVEIQSKLDWWDGEEWHLMDPWSTNTINRFRPDVATIYSAIAMPSDGVVSICTGNPGMPYWGTLSSGQAGVYVNLSIGEKPEDLVFALQDDAKSAMWDTVRVMGMRPPKDALDLWGRTEDAYWEGVWWLNRAFLTENRTAKATAWGESATKFVEVIARLKEIQAICQEGTVT
;
A
#
# COMPACT_ATOMS: atom_id res chain seq x y z
N MET A 1 -25.38 -19.45 -1.12
CA MET A 1 -24.43 -18.40 -1.48
C MET A 1 -25.07 -17.01 -1.45
N LEU A 2 -26.15 -16.73 -2.18
CA LEU A 2 -26.78 -15.40 -2.19
C LEU A 2 -27.22 -14.84 -0.82
N LYS A 3 -27.68 -15.70 0.11
CA LYS A 3 -28.11 -15.27 1.46
C LYS A 3 -26.95 -14.85 2.38
N ARG A 4 -25.72 -15.35 2.16
CA ARG A 4 -24.54 -14.95 2.92
C ARG A 4 -23.99 -13.60 2.45
N CYS A 5 -23.90 -13.39 1.15
CA CYS A 5 -23.50 -12.08 0.59
C CYS A 5 -24.44 -10.96 1.01
N LEU A 6 -25.77 -11.20 1.05
CA LEU A 6 -26.72 -10.17 1.49
C LEU A 6 -26.55 -9.75 2.96
N ASN A 7 -26.19 -10.69 3.83
CA ASN A 7 -25.97 -10.40 5.26
C ASN A 7 -24.69 -9.57 5.48
N ASP A 8 -23.62 -9.87 4.77
CA ASP A 8 -22.35 -9.13 4.91
C ASP A 8 -22.49 -7.69 4.36
N TYR A 9 -23.23 -7.52 3.26
CA TYR A 9 -23.57 -6.20 2.74
C TYR A 9 -24.49 -5.40 3.69
N LEU A 10 -25.45 -6.06 4.32
CA LEU A 10 -26.38 -5.41 5.26
C LEU A 10 -25.66 -4.91 6.51
N ILE A 11 -24.72 -5.67 7.04
CA ILE A 11 -23.93 -5.31 8.22
C ILE A 11 -23.01 -4.12 7.89
N SER A 12 -22.31 -4.14 6.77
CA SER A 12 -21.45 -3.03 6.34
C SER A 12 -22.25 -1.76 6.06
N PHE A 13 -23.43 -1.89 5.46
CA PHE A 13 -24.31 -0.76 5.17
C PHE A 13 -24.94 -0.17 6.44
N VAL A 14 -25.32 -1.00 7.41
CA VAL A 14 -25.85 -0.56 8.71
C VAL A 14 -24.79 0.15 9.54
N VAL A 15 -23.54 -0.33 9.54
CA VAL A 15 -22.42 0.32 10.22
C VAL A 15 -22.11 1.67 9.58
N LEU A 16 -22.14 1.78 8.26
CA LEU A 16 -21.93 3.04 7.55
C LEU A 16 -23.04 4.06 7.84
N ILE A 17 -24.29 3.62 7.88
CA ILE A 17 -25.44 4.49 8.26
C ILE A 17 -25.32 4.94 9.72
N LEU A 18 -24.87 4.09 10.63
CA LEU A 18 -24.64 4.44 12.04
C LEU A 18 -23.54 5.50 12.19
N ILE A 19 -22.44 5.37 11.45
CA ILE A 19 -21.34 6.35 11.45
C ILE A 19 -21.83 7.70 10.88
N VAL A 20 -22.61 7.70 9.81
CA VAL A 20 -23.17 8.92 9.22
C VAL A 20 -24.20 9.57 10.15
N LEU A 21 -25.05 8.79 10.82
CA LEU A 21 -26.05 9.33 11.76
C LEU A 21 -25.43 9.87 13.05
N LEU A 22 -24.30 9.32 13.50
CA LEU A 22 -23.57 9.80 14.69
C LEU A 22 -22.74 11.07 14.40
N SER A 23 -22.48 11.38 13.13
CA SER A 23 -21.71 12.56 12.72
C SER A 23 -22.59 13.80 12.40
N LEU A 24 -23.91 13.69 12.41
CA LEU A 24 -24.82 14.81 12.15
C LEU A 24 -25.26 15.48 13.45
N PRO A 25 -25.15 16.80 13.59
CA PRO A 25 -25.63 17.54 14.75
C PRO A 25 -27.16 17.81 14.62
N ILE A 26 -27.98 16.75 14.68
CA ILE A 26 -29.42 16.89 14.63
C ILE A 26 -30.03 16.40 15.94
N GLY A 27 -30.56 17.31 16.72
CA GLY A 27 -31.35 16.98 17.89
C GLY A 27 -32.71 16.37 17.46
N ILE A 28 -32.79 15.05 17.45
CA ILE A 28 -34.01 14.30 17.20
C ILE A 28 -34.49 13.72 18.52
N SER A 29 -35.56 14.24 19.05
CA SER A 29 -36.35 13.66 20.12
C SER A 29 -37.53 12.89 19.50
N ASP A 30 -37.30 11.68 19.03
CA ASP A 30 -38.37 10.80 18.60
C ASP A 30 -38.17 9.38 19.15
N THR A 31 -39.01 9.00 20.10
CA THR A 31 -38.93 7.75 20.87
C THR A 31 -39.07 6.49 20.02
N LYS A 32 -39.65 6.54 18.84
CA LYS A 32 -39.80 5.37 17.95
C LYS A 32 -38.51 4.97 17.22
N ILE A 33 -37.60 5.91 17.00
CA ILE A 33 -36.31 5.59 16.38
C ILE A 33 -35.39 4.91 17.40
N SER A 34 -35.49 5.26 18.69
CA SER A 34 -34.70 4.67 19.75
C SER A 34 -35.10 3.20 20.04
N GLU A 35 -36.39 2.86 19.93
CA GLU A 35 -36.90 1.49 20.13
C GLU A 35 -36.46 0.55 19.00
N ASN A 36 -36.54 0.98 17.74
CA ASN A 36 -36.07 0.19 16.60
C ASN A 36 -34.52 0.01 16.60
N LEU A 37 -33.78 0.99 17.11
CA LEU A 37 -32.33 0.89 17.27
C LEU A 37 -31.93 -0.09 18.37
N ALA A 38 -32.69 -0.11 19.47
CA ALA A 38 -32.50 -1.04 20.57
C ALA A 38 -32.77 -2.49 20.17
N ASP A 39 -33.81 -2.74 19.35
CA ASP A 39 -34.14 -4.07 18.83
C ASP A 39 -33.08 -4.58 17.83
N THR A 40 -32.52 -3.68 16.99
CA THR A 40 -31.43 -4.03 16.07
C THR A 40 -30.14 -4.30 16.81
N LEU A 41 -29.82 -3.57 17.86
CA LEU A 41 -28.66 -3.80 18.72
C LEU A 41 -28.82 -5.06 19.57
N SER A 42 -30.04 -5.43 19.98
CA SER A 42 -30.32 -6.66 20.70
C SER A 42 -30.13 -7.91 19.82
N CYS A 43 -30.43 -7.84 18.53
CA CYS A 43 -30.11 -8.90 17.57
C CYS A 43 -28.60 -9.08 17.33
N ILE A 44 -27.81 -8.00 17.42
CA ILE A 44 -26.34 -8.05 17.30
C ILE A 44 -25.72 -8.58 18.60
N SER A 45 -26.31 -8.32 19.75
CA SER A 45 -25.85 -8.81 21.06
C SER A 45 -26.14 -10.30 21.33
N SER A 46 -26.96 -10.94 20.50
CA SER A 46 -27.24 -12.39 20.61
C SER A 46 -26.24 -13.28 19.84
N ILE A 47 -25.24 -12.69 19.20
CA ILE A 47 -24.07 -13.43 18.70
C ILE A 47 -23.20 -13.73 19.92
N ASP A 48 -23.21 -14.99 20.36
CA ASP A 48 -22.41 -15.46 21.50
C ASP A 48 -20.91 -15.36 21.16
N LEU A 49 -20.33 -14.23 21.47
CA LEU A 49 -18.89 -13.95 21.41
C LEU A 49 -18.18 -14.30 22.72
N SER A 50 -18.78 -15.16 23.56
CA SER A 50 -18.25 -15.57 24.86
C SER A 50 -17.07 -16.55 24.79
N ALA A 51 -16.12 -16.35 23.93
CA ALA A 51 -14.77 -16.88 24.07
C ALA A 51 -13.87 -15.76 24.57
N ASN A 52 -13.64 -15.68 25.87
CA ASN A 52 -12.66 -14.87 26.60
C ASN A 52 -11.74 -14.01 25.71
N PHE A 53 -12.29 -13.01 25.05
CA PHE A 53 -11.57 -11.84 24.63
C PHE A 53 -11.63 -10.89 25.82
N ASP A 54 -10.49 -10.56 26.41
CA ASP A 54 -10.39 -9.33 27.17
C ASP A 54 -10.73 -8.22 26.18
N THR A 55 -11.99 -7.80 26.19
CA THR A 55 -12.50 -6.73 25.36
C THR A 55 -11.89 -5.44 25.85
N TYR A 56 -10.79 -5.03 25.23
CA TYR A 56 -10.43 -3.63 25.25
C TYR A 56 -11.44 -2.91 24.35
N GLU A 57 -12.45 -2.31 24.95
CA GLU A 57 -13.26 -1.28 24.31
C GLU A 57 -12.37 -0.04 24.08
N MET A 58 -11.59 -0.04 23.01
CA MET A 58 -11.11 1.22 22.47
C MET A 58 -12.31 1.89 21.78
N ALA A 59 -12.77 3.00 22.35
CA ALA A 59 -13.71 3.85 21.65
C ALA A 59 -13.06 4.28 20.33
N ALA A 60 -13.81 4.21 19.23
CA ALA A 60 -13.34 4.65 17.90
C ALA A 60 -12.83 6.10 17.87
N SER A 61 -13.08 6.88 18.94
CA SER A 61 -12.60 8.25 19.16
C SER A 61 -11.13 8.34 19.59
N ASP A 62 -10.50 7.24 20.02
CA ASP A 62 -9.15 7.25 20.61
C ASP A 62 -8.08 6.79 19.61
N ILE A 63 -8.46 6.45 18.39
CA ILE A 63 -7.54 6.15 17.31
C ILE A 63 -6.99 7.49 16.79
N PRO A 64 -5.66 7.73 16.87
CA PRO A 64 -5.09 8.92 16.27
C PRO A 64 -5.41 8.87 14.77
N LEU A 65 -6.29 9.76 14.31
CA LEU A 65 -6.54 9.93 12.89
C LEU A 65 -5.23 10.41 12.27
N VAL A 66 -4.57 9.53 11.54
CA VAL A 66 -3.56 9.98 10.57
C VAL A 66 -4.25 11.03 9.72
N PRO A 67 -3.70 12.24 9.58
CA PRO A 67 -4.32 13.25 8.74
C PRO A 67 -4.68 12.64 7.39
N PRO A 68 -5.92 12.78 6.93
CA PRO A 68 -6.35 12.13 5.71
C PRO A 68 -5.38 12.46 4.57
N GLY A 69 -4.88 11.46 3.87
CA GLY A 69 -4.05 11.61 2.70
C GLY A 69 -2.54 11.59 2.91
N ILE A 70 -2.02 11.47 4.13
CA ILE A 70 -0.59 11.34 4.38
C ILE A 70 -0.29 9.95 4.92
N MET A 71 0.52 9.18 4.18
CA MET A 71 1.05 7.91 4.67
C MET A 71 2.23 8.22 5.61
N PRO A 72 2.18 7.81 6.89
CA PRO A 72 3.30 8.00 7.79
C PRO A 72 4.53 7.22 7.32
N ILE A 73 5.70 7.80 7.54
CA ILE A 73 6.97 7.14 7.29
C ILE A 73 7.40 6.43 8.57
N VAL A 74 7.52 5.12 8.50
CA VAL A 74 7.95 4.25 9.61
C VAL A 74 9.39 3.82 9.36
N VAL A 75 10.33 4.38 10.09
CA VAL A 75 11.76 4.05 9.97
C VAL A 75 12.09 2.87 10.88
N LEU A 76 12.65 1.81 10.30
CA LEU A 76 13.09 0.61 11.00
C LEU A 76 14.57 0.37 10.71
N GLN A 77 15.41 0.26 11.75
CA GLN A 77 16.85 0.12 11.58
C GLN A 77 17.47 -0.89 12.57
N GLY A 78 18.48 -1.61 12.12
CA GLY A 78 19.24 -2.52 12.96
C GLY A 78 18.97 -3.99 12.66
N SER A 79 19.08 -4.85 13.68
CA SER A 79 18.78 -6.28 13.56
C SER A 79 17.28 -6.51 13.30
N PRO A 80 16.89 -7.66 12.74
CA PRO A 80 15.48 -7.99 12.53
C PRO A 80 14.64 -7.84 13.81
N TYR A 81 15.14 -8.27 14.97
CA TYR A 81 14.46 -8.09 16.25
C TYR A 81 14.24 -6.60 16.59
N GLU A 82 15.29 -5.78 16.49
CA GLU A 82 15.19 -4.33 16.75
C GLU A 82 14.20 -3.66 15.80
N MET A 83 14.21 -4.02 14.52
CA MET A 83 13.28 -3.50 13.52
C MET A 83 11.84 -3.89 13.86
N GLY A 84 11.58 -5.12 14.26
CA GLY A 84 10.26 -5.57 14.71
C GLY A 84 9.78 -4.82 15.96
N TYR A 85 10.65 -4.63 16.94
CA TYR A 85 10.35 -3.86 18.15
C TYR A 85 9.99 -2.41 17.82
N GLN A 86 10.77 -1.76 16.96
CA GLN A 86 10.54 -0.38 16.50
C GLN A 86 9.23 -0.25 15.73
N TYR A 87 8.88 -1.27 14.91
CA TYR A 87 7.63 -1.28 14.17
C TYR A 87 6.43 -1.25 15.11
N ALA A 88 6.44 -2.08 16.14
CA ALA A 88 5.36 -2.12 17.12
C ALA A 88 5.30 -0.84 18.00
N VAL A 89 6.44 -0.21 18.33
CA VAL A 89 6.44 1.08 19.04
C VAL A 89 5.75 2.17 18.22
N GLN A 90 6.00 2.21 16.91
CA GLN A 90 5.48 3.26 16.03
C GLN A 90 4.03 2.99 15.57
N GLN A 91 3.57 1.71 15.57
CA GLN A 91 2.31 1.32 14.94
C GLN A 91 1.38 0.50 15.86
N LYS A 92 1.58 0.58 17.18
CA LYS A 92 0.91 -0.22 18.20
C LYS A 92 -0.60 -0.37 18.01
N ASP A 93 -1.31 0.75 17.92
CA ASP A 93 -2.77 0.76 17.94
C ASP A 93 -3.35 0.14 16.67
N TYR A 94 -2.69 0.37 15.55
CA TYR A 94 -3.09 -0.21 14.26
C TYR A 94 -2.77 -1.71 14.17
N ILE A 95 -1.62 -2.15 14.70
CA ILE A 95 -1.25 -3.58 14.77
C ILE A 95 -2.30 -4.35 15.59
N ALA A 96 -2.77 -3.78 16.71
CA ALA A 96 -3.80 -4.40 17.53
C ALA A 96 -5.11 -4.60 16.75
N ILE A 97 -5.58 -3.57 16.03
CA ILE A 97 -6.79 -3.64 15.20
C ILE A 97 -6.66 -4.71 14.11
N VAL A 98 -5.53 -4.73 13.41
CA VAL A 98 -5.30 -5.69 12.32
C VAL A 98 -5.21 -7.12 12.87
N ARG A 99 -4.54 -7.33 14.01
CA ARG A 99 -4.49 -8.63 14.70
C ARG A 99 -5.89 -9.15 15.01
N ASP A 100 -6.72 -8.34 15.65
CA ASP A 100 -8.05 -8.76 16.08
C ASP A 100 -8.95 -9.10 14.88
N ALA A 101 -8.89 -8.29 13.82
CA ALA A 101 -9.58 -8.56 12.57
C ALA A 101 -9.10 -9.87 11.90
N ALA A 102 -7.78 -10.11 11.90
CA ALA A 102 -7.19 -11.32 11.33
C ALA A 102 -7.61 -12.58 12.11
N TRP A 103 -7.56 -12.55 13.43
CA TRP A 103 -8.05 -13.66 14.27
C TRP A 103 -9.53 -13.91 14.08
N ALA A 104 -10.36 -12.87 14.03
CA ALA A 104 -11.80 -13.02 13.77
C ALA A 104 -12.05 -13.70 12.41
N SER A 105 -11.32 -13.27 11.37
CA SER A 105 -11.41 -13.88 10.04
C SER A 105 -10.96 -15.34 10.02
N ALA A 106 -9.88 -15.68 10.74
CA ALA A 106 -9.33 -17.02 10.81
C ALA A 106 -10.29 -17.97 11.56
N LEU A 107 -10.78 -17.54 12.74
CA LEU A 107 -11.69 -18.34 13.59
C LEU A 107 -13.07 -18.56 12.95
N ALA A 108 -13.49 -17.70 12.05
CA ALA A 108 -14.71 -17.92 11.25
C ALA A 108 -14.62 -19.13 10.31
N LYS A 109 -13.40 -19.63 10.03
CA LYS A 109 -13.14 -20.67 9.03
C LYS A 109 -12.51 -21.93 9.62
N SER A 110 -11.73 -21.80 10.70
CA SER A 110 -10.93 -22.88 11.28
C SER A 110 -10.92 -22.80 12.80
N SER A 111 -10.69 -23.92 13.46
CA SER A 111 -10.47 -23.96 14.90
C SER A 111 -9.13 -23.27 15.27
N ARG A 112 -9.03 -22.79 16.52
CA ARG A 112 -7.78 -22.18 17.01
C ARG A 112 -6.58 -23.11 16.87
N GLN A 113 -6.76 -24.40 17.12
CA GLN A 113 -5.68 -25.39 17.03
C GLN A 113 -5.21 -25.55 15.58
N GLU A 114 -6.11 -25.66 14.62
CA GLU A 114 -5.75 -25.74 13.18
C GLU A 114 -5.02 -24.49 12.71
N ILE A 115 -5.40 -23.31 13.20
CA ILE A 115 -4.70 -22.06 12.89
C ILE A 115 -3.27 -22.12 13.41
N LEU A 116 -3.04 -22.54 14.67
CA LEU A 116 -1.72 -22.64 15.27
C LEU A 116 -0.86 -23.72 14.60
N ASP A 117 -1.44 -24.85 14.21
CA ASP A 117 -0.76 -25.90 13.45
C ASP A 117 -0.29 -25.36 12.09
N ASN A 118 -1.13 -24.58 11.40
CA ASN A 118 -0.76 -23.90 10.16
C ASN A 118 0.35 -22.86 10.41
N CYS A 119 0.30 -22.07 11.49
CA CYS A 119 1.38 -21.13 11.82
C CYS A 119 2.73 -21.85 11.93
N SER A 120 2.77 -23.06 12.51
CA SER A 120 4.00 -23.85 12.60
C SER A 120 4.53 -24.24 11.21
N ILE A 121 3.65 -24.58 10.26
CA ILE A 121 4.03 -24.89 8.88
C ILE A 121 4.60 -23.65 8.21
N TYR A 122 3.99 -22.47 8.38
CA TYR A 122 4.46 -21.22 7.82
C TYR A 122 5.78 -20.76 8.43
N CYS A 123 5.98 -20.95 9.75
CA CYS A 123 7.29 -20.71 10.38
C CYS A 123 8.40 -21.51 9.71
N ASN A 124 8.13 -22.77 9.35
CA ASN A 124 9.11 -23.60 8.66
C ASN A 124 9.48 -23.02 7.27
N TYR A 125 8.49 -22.60 6.46
CA TYR A 125 8.77 -21.95 5.18
C TYR A 125 9.58 -20.66 5.37
N ILE A 126 9.19 -19.80 6.31
CA ILE A 126 9.89 -18.56 6.60
C ILE A 126 11.35 -18.83 6.97
N THR A 127 11.60 -19.75 7.89
CA THR A 127 12.94 -20.04 8.38
C THR A 127 13.84 -20.71 7.33
N THR A 128 13.26 -21.57 6.47
CA THR A 128 14.05 -22.34 5.50
C THR A 128 14.27 -21.61 4.17
N GLU A 129 13.35 -20.75 3.78
CA GLU A 129 13.38 -20.11 2.46
C GLU A 129 13.76 -18.62 2.50
N LEU A 130 13.77 -17.99 3.70
CA LEU A 130 14.15 -16.59 3.90
C LEU A 130 15.33 -16.45 4.90
N PRO A 131 16.49 -17.12 4.63
CA PRO A 131 17.55 -17.21 5.63
C PRO A 131 18.34 -15.90 5.83
N GLU A 132 18.32 -14.98 4.88
CA GLU A 132 19.14 -13.75 4.91
C GLU A 132 18.51 -12.63 5.75
N PHE A 133 17.20 -12.74 6.06
CA PHE A 133 16.51 -11.85 7.00
C PHE A 133 15.62 -12.68 7.93
N ASP A 134 15.96 -12.70 9.23
CA ASP A 134 15.25 -13.47 10.24
C ASP A 134 13.90 -12.85 10.61
N PHE A 135 12.87 -13.14 9.82
CA PHE A 135 11.50 -12.69 10.10
C PHE A 135 10.94 -13.23 11.42
N ILE A 136 11.42 -14.37 11.91
CA ILE A 136 10.95 -14.89 13.21
C ILE A 136 11.45 -13.98 14.33
N SER A 137 12.72 -13.57 14.30
CA SER A 137 13.23 -12.55 15.23
C SER A 137 12.50 -11.22 15.09
N PHE A 138 12.15 -10.81 13.86
CA PHE A 138 11.33 -9.61 13.64
C PHE A 138 9.95 -9.73 14.31
N PHE A 139 9.27 -10.87 14.20
CA PHE A 139 7.98 -11.11 14.87
C PHE A 139 8.12 -11.20 16.38
N CYS A 140 9.21 -11.76 16.90
CA CYS A 140 9.52 -11.72 18.33
C CYS A 140 9.68 -10.27 18.82
N GLY A 141 10.38 -9.43 18.07
CA GLY A 141 10.50 -8.00 18.39
C GLY A 141 9.15 -7.28 18.45
N ILE A 142 8.25 -7.53 17.49
CA ILE A 142 6.87 -7.00 17.52
C ILE A 142 6.16 -7.49 18.79
N SER A 143 6.20 -8.79 19.05
CA SER A 143 5.54 -9.41 20.21
C SER A 143 6.00 -8.80 21.51
N ASP A 144 7.30 -8.70 21.73
CA ASP A 144 7.87 -8.17 22.98
C ASP A 144 7.52 -6.69 23.15
N SER A 145 7.62 -5.90 22.09
CA SER A 145 7.24 -4.49 22.14
C SER A 145 5.75 -4.29 22.47
N MET A 146 4.86 -5.09 21.89
CA MET A 146 3.42 -5.03 22.17
C MET A 146 3.15 -5.42 23.65
N ASN A 147 3.83 -6.46 24.16
CA ASN A 147 3.71 -6.88 25.55
C ASN A 147 4.25 -5.82 26.53
N ASP A 148 5.38 -5.20 26.23
CA ASP A 148 5.96 -4.10 27.03
C ASP A 148 5.03 -2.88 27.08
N GLN A 149 4.19 -2.71 26.08
CA GLN A 149 3.18 -1.66 26.01
C GLN A 149 1.82 -2.09 26.60
N GLY A 150 1.77 -3.23 27.30
CA GLY A 150 0.61 -3.71 28.05
C GLY A 150 -0.42 -4.49 27.23
N MET A 151 -0.08 -4.93 26.01
CA MET A 151 -0.93 -5.76 25.19
C MET A 151 -0.47 -7.22 25.23
N THR A 152 -1.39 -8.16 25.28
CA THR A 152 -1.05 -9.59 25.11
C THR A 152 -0.86 -9.89 23.63
N PHE A 153 0.36 -10.21 23.21
CA PHE A 153 0.71 -10.46 21.82
C PHE A 153 1.76 -11.58 21.72
N ARG A 154 1.70 -12.38 20.66
CA ARG A 154 2.61 -13.50 20.40
C ARG A 154 3.18 -13.43 18.98
N PRO A 155 4.33 -14.02 18.69
CA PRO A 155 4.87 -14.07 17.32
C PRO A 155 3.91 -14.71 16.31
N GLU A 156 3.10 -15.70 16.72
CA GLU A 156 2.08 -16.34 15.87
C GLU A 156 1.00 -15.35 15.42
N ASP A 157 0.72 -14.30 16.19
CA ASP A 157 -0.23 -13.27 15.82
C ASP A 157 0.22 -12.54 14.54
N CYS A 158 1.53 -12.33 14.35
CA CYS A 158 2.08 -11.78 13.13
C CYS A 158 1.81 -12.70 11.92
N ILE A 159 1.97 -14.01 12.10
CA ILE A 159 1.69 -14.99 11.04
C ILE A 159 0.20 -15.01 10.70
N VAL A 160 -0.66 -14.95 11.71
CA VAL A 160 -2.11 -14.85 11.51
C VAL A 160 -2.47 -13.58 10.74
N MET A 161 -1.87 -12.44 11.08
CA MET A 161 -2.08 -11.18 10.36
C MET A 161 -1.65 -11.26 8.89
N LEU A 162 -0.56 -11.94 8.59
CA LEU A 162 -0.05 -12.09 7.21
C LEU A 162 -0.90 -13.03 6.36
N HIS A 163 -1.46 -14.09 6.96
CA HIS A 163 -2.18 -15.14 6.23
C HIS A 163 -3.70 -14.99 6.26
N TRP A 164 -4.27 -14.41 7.32
CA TRP A 164 -5.71 -14.24 7.48
C TRP A 164 -6.17 -12.79 7.61
N GLY A 165 -5.25 -11.84 7.75
CA GLY A 165 -5.54 -10.40 7.77
C GLY A 165 -5.99 -9.83 6.42
N GLY A 166 -5.93 -10.65 5.37
CA GLY A 166 -6.52 -10.42 4.07
C GLY A 166 -7.53 -11.50 3.73
N ARG A 167 -8.35 -11.30 2.70
CA ARG A 167 -9.17 -12.39 2.15
C ARG A 167 -8.27 -13.47 1.58
N GLU A 168 -8.68 -14.73 1.69
CA GLU A 168 -8.00 -15.85 1.03
C GLU A 168 -8.04 -15.64 -0.47
N GLY A 169 -6.94 -15.18 -0.98
CA GLY A 169 -6.62 -15.08 -2.36
C GLY A 169 -7.27 -13.96 -3.19
N PRO A 170 -6.78 -13.68 -4.42
CA PRO A 170 -7.38 -12.70 -5.29
C PRO A 170 -8.86 -13.02 -5.49
N GLN A 171 -9.69 -12.04 -5.23
CA GLN A 171 -11.10 -12.12 -5.60
C GLN A 171 -11.22 -11.58 -7.03
N PRO A 172 -12.30 -11.89 -7.77
CA PRO A 172 -12.53 -11.30 -9.09
C PRO A 172 -12.47 -9.77 -9.12
N ASP A 173 -12.41 -9.15 -7.95
CA ASP A 173 -12.40 -7.70 -7.74
C ASP A 173 -11.06 -7.17 -7.22
N ASP A 174 -10.01 -7.99 -7.06
CA ASP A 174 -8.67 -7.52 -6.73
C ASP A 174 -8.05 -6.87 -7.97
N HIS A 175 -7.66 -5.62 -7.86
CA HIS A 175 -7.38 -4.80 -9.02
C HIS A 175 -6.12 -3.95 -8.82
N CYS A 176 -4.97 -4.46 -9.17
CA CYS A 176 -3.76 -3.65 -9.29
C CYS A 176 -3.45 -3.38 -10.75
N THR A 177 -2.84 -2.25 -11.05
CA THR A 177 -2.32 -1.91 -12.36
C THR A 177 -0.89 -1.46 -12.21
N ALA A 178 0.02 -2.07 -12.96
CA ALA A 178 1.41 -1.68 -12.98
C ALA A 178 1.96 -1.66 -14.40
N PHE A 179 2.97 -0.85 -14.62
CA PHE A 179 3.74 -0.87 -15.85
C PHE A 179 5.20 -0.49 -15.57
N ALA A 180 6.08 -0.91 -16.48
CA ALA A 180 7.42 -0.37 -16.63
C ALA A 180 7.59 0.16 -18.04
N ALA A 181 8.29 1.27 -18.19
CA ALA A 181 8.78 1.79 -19.47
C ALA A 181 10.28 2.01 -19.37
N TYR A 182 11.01 1.66 -20.43
CA TYR A 182 12.46 1.69 -20.46
C TYR A 182 12.97 1.86 -21.90
N GLY A 183 14.29 1.90 -22.08
CA GLY A 183 14.88 2.01 -23.39
C GLY A 183 14.39 3.22 -24.17
N ASN A 184 13.90 3.01 -25.40
CA ASN A 184 13.44 4.10 -26.26
C ASN A 184 12.04 4.64 -25.88
N ALA A 185 11.28 3.94 -25.03
CA ALA A 185 9.96 4.43 -24.62
C ALA A 185 10.02 5.60 -23.65
N THR A 186 11.17 5.85 -22.99
CA THR A 186 11.30 6.84 -21.92
C THR A 186 12.19 8.03 -22.28
N VAL A 187 11.93 9.14 -21.60
CA VAL A 187 12.81 10.31 -21.59
C VAL A 187 13.61 10.29 -20.29
N GLY A 188 14.87 9.86 -20.33
CA GLY A 188 15.79 10.03 -19.21
C GLY A 188 15.99 8.86 -18.27
N GLY A 189 15.50 7.68 -18.55
CA GLY A 189 15.74 6.49 -17.73
C GLY A 189 14.48 5.63 -17.54
N ALA A 190 14.68 4.46 -16.94
CA ALA A 190 13.58 3.54 -16.72
C ALA A 190 12.61 4.07 -15.65
N ILE A 191 11.31 3.82 -15.85
CA ILE A 191 10.23 4.19 -14.95
C ILE A 191 9.38 2.95 -14.70
N ALA A 192 9.01 2.70 -13.44
CA ALA A 192 8.02 1.69 -13.09
C ALA A 192 6.96 2.29 -12.18
N ALA A 193 5.70 1.97 -12.41
CA ALA A 193 4.59 2.55 -11.67
C ALA A 193 3.57 1.49 -11.27
N VAL A 194 2.89 1.70 -10.14
CA VAL A 194 1.86 0.81 -9.64
C VAL A 194 0.76 1.55 -8.90
N ASN A 195 -0.49 1.16 -9.16
CA ASN A 195 -1.63 1.41 -8.30
C ASN A 195 -1.95 0.16 -7.49
N PHE A 196 -2.04 0.32 -6.19
CA PHE A 196 -2.55 -0.71 -5.29
C PHE A 196 -4.03 -0.45 -5.03
N ASP A 197 -4.87 -1.24 -5.69
CA ASP A 197 -6.31 -1.15 -5.52
C ASP A 197 -6.77 -2.27 -4.60
N TYR A 198 -7.51 -1.91 -3.57
CA TYR A 198 -7.99 -2.88 -2.60
C TYR A 198 -9.30 -2.45 -1.95
N TYR A 199 -9.93 -3.39 -1.24
CA TYR A 199 -11.15 -3.11 -0.50
C TYR A 199 -10.94 -2.05 0.57
N GLN A 200 -11.87 -1.12 0.66
CA GLN A 200 -11.92 -0.12 1.71
C GLN A 200 -12.48 -0.72 3.01
N VAL A 201 -11.64 -1.49 3.69
CA VAL A 201 -11.94 -1.97 5.05
C VAL A 201 -10.98 -1.29 6.03
N PRO A 202 -11.35 -1.13 7.31
CA PRO A 202 -10.52 -0.42 8.27
C PRO A 202 -9.05 -0.87 8.28
N SER A 203 -8.79 -2.17 8.17
CA SER A 203 -7.43 -2.74 8.12
C SER A 203 -6.61 -2.35 6.88
N ASN A 204 -7.23 -1.88 5.80
CA ASN A 204 -6.56 -1.43 4.58
C ASN A 204 -6.52 0.10 4.47
N SER A 205 -7.37 0.79 5.23
CA SER A 205 -7.37 2.26 5.29
C SER A 205 -6.15 2.82 6.03
N TYR A 206 -5.44 1.97 6.78
CA TYR A 206 -4.23 2.33 7.50
C TYR A 206 -3.02 1.83 6.73
N SER A 207 -2.41 2.72 5.98
CA SER A 207 -1.19 2.45 5.22
C SER A 207 -0.04 3.30 5.74
N ALA A 208 1.17 2.75 5.69
CA ALA A 208 2.41 3.43 6.03
C ALA A 208 3.47 3.14 4.97
N VAL A 209 4.48 3.96 4.92
CA VAL A 209 5.69 3.67 4.14
C VAL A 209 6.75 3.15 5.11
N LEU A 210 7.13 1.90 4.96
CA LEU A 210 8.23 1.32 5.72
C LEU A 210 9.55 1.70 5.05
N ALA A 211 10.41 2.41 5.75
CA ALA A 211 11.78 2.68 5.36
C ALA A 211 12.70 1.76 6.17
N LEU A 212 13.17 0.70 5.54
CA LEU A 212 13.89 -0.41 6.15
C LEU A 212 15.40 -0.21 5.99
N TYR A 213 16.14 -0.25 7.09
CA TYR A 213 17.59 -0.13 7.16
C TYR A 213 18.18 -1.30 7.95
N PRO A 214 18.22 -2.52 7.36
CA PRO A 214 18.72 -3.70 8.05
C PRO A 214 20.23 -3.61 8.28
N GLU A 215 20.74 -4.28 9.33
CA GLU A 215 22.18 -4.38 9.58
C GLU A 215 22.94 -5.13 8.46
N SER A 216 22.24 -6.01 7.75
CA SER A 216 22.77 -6.78 6.63
C SER A 216 21.80 -6.72 5.47
N GLY A 217 22.32 -6.50 4.27
CA GLY A 217 21.50 -6.33 3.07
C GLY A 217 21.36 -4.87 2.65
N TYR A 218 20.28 -4.57 1.94
CA TYR A 218 20.06 -3.26 1.32
C TYR A 218 18.92 -2.52 2.00
N SER A 219 19.07 -1.21 2.14
CA SER A 219 17.95 -0.36 2.56
C SER A 219 16.86 -0.37 1.48
N CYS A 220 15.61 -0.42 1.90
CA CYS A 220 14.50 -0.38 0.96
C CYS A 220 13.27 0.36 1.50
N ILE A 221 12.48 0.90 0.60
CA ILE A 221 11.18 1.52 0.87
C ILE A 221 10.08 0.56 0.42
N VAL A 222 9.14 0.32 1.32
CA VAL A 222 8.03 -0.62 1.11
C VAL A 222 6.74 0.03 1.58
N PRO A 223 5.89 0.55 0.69
CA PRO A 223 4.53 0.89 1.06
C PRO A 223 3.80 -0.35 1.56
N SER A 224 3.12 -0.22 2.70
CA SER A 224 2.51 -1.35 3.38
C SER A 224 1.18 -0.98 4.04
N GLY A 225 0.24 -1.91 4.04
CA GLY A 225 -0.84 -1.88 5.01
C GLY A 225 -0.28 -2.16 6.41
N ILE A 226 -0.76 -1.42 7.41
CA ILE A 226 -0.28 -1.59 8.79
C ILE A 226 -0.58 -2.99 9.31
N GLY A 227 0.35 -3.54 10.09
CA GLY A 227 0.30 -4.93 10.54
C GLY A 227 0.83 -5.94 9.52
N ARG A 228 1.28 -5.47 8.36
CA ARG A 228 1.93 -6.26 7.31
C ARG A 228 3.37 -5.78 7.12
N THR A 229 4.20 -6.62 6.53
CA THR A 229 5.59 -6.29 6.22
C THR A 229 5.78 -5.71 4.82
N GLY A 230 4.74 -5.73 4.00
CA GLY A 230 4.72 -5.20 2.64
C GLY A 230 3.32 -5.22 2.05
N SER A 231 3.16 -4.65 0.87
CA SER A 231 1.93 -4.66 0.10
C SER A 231 2.17 -5.18 -1.31
N ASN A 232 2.42 -4.31 -2.30
CA ASN A 232 2.62 -4.74 -3.68
C ASN A 232 3.85 -4.14 -4.37
N CYS A 233 4.70 -3.39 -3.66
CA CYS A 233 5.95 -2.90 -4.23
C CYS A 233 7.05 -2.73 -3.18
N ALA A 234 8.31 -2.87 -3.61
CA ALA A 234 9.52 -2.58 -2.85
C ALA A 234 10.56 -1.91 -3.76
N PHE A 235 11.31 -0.97 -3.21
CA PHE A 235 12.34 -0.19 -3.92
C PHE A 235 13.57 -0.15 -3.04
N ASN A 236 14.72 -0.62 -3.54
CA ASN A 236 15.93 -0.62 -2.74
C ASN A 236 16.96 0.43 -3.18
N GLN A 237 17.96 0.65 -2.34
CA GLN A 237 19.00 1.66 -2.55
C GLN A 237 19.86 1.43 -3.81
N LEU A 238 19.79 0.24 -4.42
CA LEU A 238 20.50 -0.07 -5.66
C LEU A 238 19.64 0.14 -6.90
N GLY A 239 18.39 0.60 -6.72
CA GLY A 239 17.43 0.82 -7.79
C GLY A 239 16.65 -0.43 -8.21
N LEU A 240 16.83 -1.59 -7.55
CA LEU A 240 15.94 -2.71 -7.79
C LEU A 240 14.53 -2.34 -7.33
N THR A 241 13.62 -2.41 -8.28
CA THR A 241 12.19 -2.17 -8.09
C THR A 241 11.45 -3.48 -8.31
N TYR A 242 10.73 -3.91 -7.30
CA TYR A 242 9.89 -5.09 -7.35
C TYR A 242 8.45 -4.70 -7.10
N ILE A 243 7.60 -4.99 -8.09
CA ILE A 243 6.15 -4.75 -8.04
C ILE A 243 5.45 -6.10 -8.20
N MET A 244 4.37 -6.33 -7.46
CA MET A 244 3.55 -7.51 -7.63
C MET A 244 2.07 -7.14 -7.75
N THR A 245 1.35 -7.90 -8.57
CA THR A 245 -0.11 -7.87 -8.66
C THR A 245 -0.67 -9.27 -8.42
N SER A 246 -1.93 -9.36 -8.01
CA SER A 246 -2.61 -10.63 -7.87
C SER A 246 -2.82 -11.27 -9.25
N GLY A 247 -2.45 -12.55 -9.40
CA GLY A 247 -2.76 -13.36 -10.56
C GLY A 247 -3.96 -14.29 -10.30
N ALA A 248 -4.19 -15.26 -11.19
CA ALA A 248 -5.15 -16.33 -10.91
C ALA A 248 -4.66 -17.14 -9.71
N MET A 249 -5.57 -17.42 -8.78
CA MET A 249 -5.24 -17.90 -7.45
C MET A 249 -4.69 -19.28 -7.35
N LYS A 250 -5.36 -20.22 -7.96
CA LYS A 250 -5.07 -21.63 -7.84
C LYS A 250 -5.22 -22.31 -9.19
N GLY A 251 -4.13 -22.84 -9.66
CA GLY A 251 -4.13 -23.76 -10.78
C GLY A 251 -4.04 -25.21 -10.30
N PRO A 252 -4.10 -26.17 -11.22
CA PRO A 252 -3.88 -27.57 -10.90
C PRO A 252 -2.54 -27.78 -10.19
N GLY A 253 -2.56 -28.40 -9.01
CA GLY A 253 -1.37 -28.67 -8.18
C GLY A 253 -1.06 -27.58 -7.13
N ASP A 254 -1.83 -26.51 -7.07
CA ASP A 254 -1.65 -25.47 -6.06
C ASP A 254 -2.30 -25.86 -4.72
N THR A 255 -1.51 -25.88 -3.66
CA THR A 255 -1.96 -26.32 -2.31
C THR A 255 -2.45 -25.17 -1.43
N GLY A 256 -2.15 -23.92 -1.79
CA GLY A 256 -2.41 -22.75 -0.95
C GLY A 256 -1.49 -22.64 0.27
N GLN A 257 -0.36 -23.35 0.27
CA GLN A 257 0.68 -23.28 1.31
C GLN A 257 1.98 -22.78 0.71
N GLY A 258 2.71 -21.94 1.43
CA GLY A 258 3.98 -21.34 1.01
C GLY A 258 4.15 -19.91 1.51
N LEU A 259 5.14 -19.22 0.99
CA LEU A 259 5.41 -17.82 1.31
C LEU A 259 4.36 -16.90 0.69
N THR A 260 3.93 -15.90 1.44
CA THR A 260 3.09 -14.82 0.94
C THR A 260 3.92 -13.74 0.26
N GLY A 261 3.32 -13.00 -0.68
CA GLY A 261 3.94 -11.82 -1.28
C GLY A 261 4.33 -10.76 -0.26
N PHE A 262 3.62 -10.67 0.86
CA PHE A 262 3.93 -9.72 1.95
C PHE A 262 5.27 -9.99 2.64
N LEU A 263 5.81 -11.21 2.55
CA LEU A 263 7.14 -11.57 3.05
C LEU A 263 8.19 -11.53 1.95
N THR A 264 7.86 -12.07 0.77
CA THR A 264 8.83 -12.12 -0.34
C THR A 264 9.17 -10.73 -0.87
N LEU A 265 8.24 -9.78 -0.79
CA LEU A 265 8.43 -8.42 -1.28
C LEU A 265 9.53 -7.65 -0.51
N PRO A 266 9.43 -7.45 0.83
CA PRO A 266 10.50 -6.81 1.59
C PRO A 266 11.79 -7.65 1.57
N TYR A 267 11.70 -8.98 1.56
CA TYR A 267 12.88 -9.83 1.49
C TYR A 267 13.68 -9.58 0.21
N VAL A 268 13.05 -9.62 -0.95
CA VAL A 268 13.70 -9.30 -2.24
C VAL A 268 14.28 -7.88 -2.22
N GLY A 269 13.53 -6.90 -1.68
CA GLY A 269 14.01 -5.53 -1.54
C GLY A 269 15.29 -5.42 -0.70
N MET A 270 15.38 -6.18 0.39
CA MET A 270 16.55 -6.15 1.30
C MET A 270 17.71 -7.04 0.87
N THR A 271 17.49 -8.08 0.04
CA THR A 271 18.51 -9.11 -0.20
C THR A 271 18.95 -9.22 -1.65
N CYS A 272 18.12 -8.85 -2.62
CA CYS A 272 18.47 -8.94 -4.04
C CYS A 272 19.01 -7.61 -4.57
N LYS A 273 19.98 -7.72 -5.47
CA LYS A 273 20.64 -6.58 -6.10
C LYS A 273 20.10 -6.32 -7.51
N THR A 274 19.79 -7.38 -8.25
CA THR A 274 19.48 -7.33 -9.67
C THR A 274 18.20 -8.08 -10.00
N VAL A 275 17.62 -7.78 -11.16
CA VAL A 275 16.46 -8.51 -11.67
C VAL A 275 16.70 -10.03 -11.77
N PRO A 276 17.84 -10.54 -12.32
CA PRO A 276 18.11 -11.97 -12.33
C PRO A 276 18.14 -12.63 -10.95
N GLU A 277 18.75 -11.99 -9.94
CA GLU A 277 18.77 -12.51 -8.55
C GLU A 277 17.35 -12.62 -7.98
N ALA A 278 16.53 -11.59 -8.17
CA ALA A 278 15.15 -11.58 -7.71
C ALA A 278 14.29 -12.65 -8.42
N VAL A 279 14.46 -12.80 -9.73
CA VAL A 279 13.78 -13.85 -10.51
C VAL A 279 14.18 -15.24 -10.03
N ASP A 280 15.48 -15.50 -9.85
CA ASP A 280 15.99 -16.79 -9.37
C ASP A 280 15.42 -17.13 -7.98
N PHE A 281 15.43 -16.18 -7.05
CA PHE A 281 14.78 -16.37 -5.74
C PHE A 281 13.30 -16.71 -5.88
N LEU A 282 12.54 -15.94 -6.66
CA LEU A 282 11.10 -16.09 -6.78
C LEU A 282 10.68 -17.41 -7.46
N ILE A 283 11.43 -17.91 -8.43
CA ILE A 283 11.11 -19.20 -9.09
C ILE A 283 11.44 -20.38 -8.18
N ASN A 284 12.46 -20.28 -7.33
CA ASN A 284 12.90 -21.33 -6.43
C ASN A 284 12.13 -21.36 -5.09
N SER A 285 11.47 -20.25 -4.72
CA SER A 285 10.67 -20.18 -3.49
C SER A 285 9.35 -20.94 -3.59
N THR A 286 8.87 -21.40 -2.44
CA THR A 286 7.55 -22.03 -2.31
C THR A 286 6.47 -20.97 -2.18
N ARG A 287 5.80 -20.66 -3.28
CA ARG A 287 4.77 -19.62 -3.35
C ARG A 287 3.42 -20.12 -2.84
N MET A 288 2.69 -19.28 -2.14
CA MET A 288 1.39 -19.63 -1.56
C MET A 288 0.26 -19.65 -2.61
N PHE A 289 0.24 -18.65 -3.49
CA PHE A 289 -0.82 -18.43 -4.50
C PHE A 289 -0.27 -17.72 -5.73
N GLY A 290 -1.15 -17.47 -6.71
CA GLY A 290 -0.81 -16.85 -7.98
C GLY A 290 -0.52 -15.36 -7.85
N LEU A 291 0.66 -14.97 -8.34
CA LEU A 291 1.11 -13.57 -8.40
C LEU A 291 1.74 -13.29 -9.77
N ILE A 292 1.74 -12.04 -10.13
CA ILE A 292 2.46 -11.52 -11.30
C ILE A 292 3.46 -10.50 -10.77
N HIS A 293 4.74 -10.73 -11.05
CA HIS A 293 5.85 -9.95 -10.54
C HIS A 293 6.45 -9.13 -11.68
N LEU A 294 6.49 -7.82 -11.56
CA LEU A 294 7.20 -6.91 -12.44
C LEU A 294 8.47 -6.46 -11.73
N LEU A 295 9.60 -6.71 -12.34
CA LEU A 295 10.93 -6.43 -11.81
C LEU A 295 11.69 -5.53 -12.79
N ILE A 296 12.32 -4.50 -12.26
CA ILE A 296 13.19 -3.60 -13.02
C ILE A 296 14.34 -3.13 -12.13
N ASP A 297 15.52 -2.95 -12.70
CA ASP A 297 16.69 -2.42 -11.98
C ASP A 297 17.22 -1.12 -12.57
N SER A 298 18.24 -0.53 -11.93
CA SER A 298 18.86 0.72 -12.35
C SER A 298 19.56 0.65 -13.71
N GLU A 299 19.86 -0.55 -14.19
CA GLU A 299 20.47 -0.77 -15.51
C GLU A 299 19.40 -0.88 -16.61
N GLY A 300 18.11 -0.88 -16.25
CA GLY A 300 16.99 -1.04 -17.16
C GLY A 300 16.70 -2.48 -17.56
N ASN A 301 17.24 -3.47 -16.83
CA ASN A 301 16.81 -4.86 -16.99
C ASN A 301 15.39 -5.01 -16.49
N VAL A 302 14.53 -5.61 -17.29
CA VAL A 302 13.11 -5.83 -16.98
C VAL A 302 12.75 -7.30 -17.12
N SER A 303 11.92 -7.80 -16.22
CA SER A 303 11.32 -9.12 -16.31
C SER A 303 9.93 -9.11 -15.71
N VAL A 304 8.98 -9.78 -16.35
CA VAL A 304 7.69 -10.09 -15.76
C VAL A 304 7.64 -11.59 -15.50
N LEU A 305 7.51 -11.96 -14.23
CA LEU A 305 7.39 -13.34 -13.80
C LEU A 305 5.95 -13.61 -13.36
N GLU A 306 5.26 -14.45 -14.09
CA GLU A 306 3.90 -14.92 -13.79
C GLU A 306 3.98 -16.25 -13.03
N THR A 307 3.35 -16.35 -11.87
CA THR A 307 3.51 -17.53 -11.01
C THR A 307 2.19 -18.04 -10.45
N THR A 308 2.14 -19.35 -10.21
CA THR A 308 1.36 -20.00 -9.14
C THR A 308 2.31 -20.81 -8.27
N ARG A 309 1.80 -21.53 -7.27
CA ARG A 309 2.65 -22.46 -6.52
C ARG A 309 3.31 -23.49 -7.42
N ALA A 310 2.57 -24.06 -8.36
CA ALA A 310 3.01 -25.20 -9.18
C ALA A 310 3.69 -24.80 -10.50
N ARG A 311 3.54 -23.55 -10.94
CA ARG A 311 4.01 -23.11 -12.27
C ARG A 311 4.59 -21.71 -12.21
N TYR A 312 5.42 -21.43 -13.20
CA TYR A 312 5.83 -20.06 -13.53
C TYR A 312 6.07 -19.92 -15.04
N GLY A 313 5.93 -18.70 -15.53
CA GLY A 313 6.29 -18.29 -16.87
C GLY A 313 6.95 -16.91 -16.81
N ILE A 314 7.99 -16.71 -17.60
CA ILE A 314 8.71 -15.43 -17.66
C ILE A 314 8.34 -14.75 -18.99
N ARG A 315 7.97 -13.47 -18.91
CA ARG A 315 7.88 -12.57 -20.08
C ARG A 315 9.13 -11.72 -20.12
N HIS A 316 9.84 -11.78 -21.22
CA HIS A 316 11.01 -10.97 -21.49
C HIS A 316 10.64 -9.72 -22.32
N PRO A 317 11.49 -8.68 -22.35
CA PRO A 317 11.33 -7.58 -23.29
C PRO A 317 11.11 -8.06 -24.73
N GLY A 318 10.06 -7.56 -25.37
CA GLY A 318 9.63 -7.97 -26.71
C GLY A 318 8.56 -9.07 -26.78
N ASP A 319 8.34 -9.81 -25.68
CA ASP A 319 7.19 -10.73 -25.61
C ASP A 319 5.88 -9.92 -25.62
N ASN A 320 4.83 -10.49 -26.20
CA ASN A 320 3.51 -9.84 -26.39
C ASN A 320 3.55 -8.48 -27.13
N ASN A 321 4.58 -8.22 -27.94
CA ASN A 321 4.87 -6.95 -28.61
C ASN A 321 5.21 -5.78 -27.65
N GLU A 322 5.54 -6.05 -26.41
CA GLU A 322 5.99 -5.08 -25.41
C GLU A 322 7.51 -4.84 -25.54
N SER A 323 7.96 -4.04 -26.56
CA SER A 323 9.39 -3.94 -26.89
C SER A 323 10.20 -3.13 -25.87
N ASP A 324 9.72 -1.97 -25.46
CA ASP A 324 10.40 -1.06 -24.53
C ASP A 324 9.50 -0.70 -23.32
N TYR A 325 8.55 -1.55 -23.04
CA TYR A 325 7.64 -1.46 -21.91
C TYR A 325 7.16 -2.84 -21.48
N ALA A 326 6.54 -2.92 -20.31
CA ALA A 326 5.80 -4.08 -19.83
C ALA A 326 4.58 -3.62 -19.04
N VAL A 327 3.41 -4.21 -19.30
CA VAL A 327 2.18 -3.92 -18.55
C VAL A 327 1.77 -5.15 -17.75
N VAL A 328 1.32 -4.92 -16.53
CA VAL A 328 0.90 -5.96 -15.59
C VAL A 328 -0.40 -5.54 -14.93
N THR A 329 -1.41 -6.40 -15.07
CA THR A 329 -2.68 -6.29 -14.34
C THR A 329 -2.94 -7.57 -13.56
N ASN A 330 -4.12 -8.21 -13.68
CA ASN A 330 -4.45 -9.37 -12.84
C ASN A 330 -4.74 -10.65 -13.66
N HIS A 331 -4.26 -10.75 -14.90
CA HIS A 331 -4.39 -11.94 -15.74
C HIS A 331 -3.05 -12.35 -16.31
N TYR A 332 -2.88 -13.64 -16.56
CA TYR A 332 -1.67 -14.19 -17.15
C TYR A 332 -1.68 -14.04 -18.67
N LEU A 333 -0.51 -13.71 -19.22
CA LEU A 333 -0.28 -13.61 -20.66
C LEU A 333 0.72 -14.68 -21.16
N ASN A 334 1.61 -15.18 -20.28
CA ASN A 334 2.54 -16.23 -20.69
C ASN A 334 1.81 -17.56 -20.94
N PRO A 335 1.96 -18.20 -22.12
CA PRO A 335 1.23 -19.42 -22.47
C PRO A 335 1.42 -20.60 -21.52
N VAL A 336 2.56 -20.66 -20.79
CA VAL A 336 2.83 -21.69 -19.77
C VAL A 336 1.83 -21.62 -18.63
N MET A 337 1.29 -20.41 -18.36
CA MET A 337 0.33 -20.18 -17.30
C MET A 337 -1.13 -20.49 -17.68
N LYS A 338 -1.38 -20.85 -18.93
CA LYS A 338 -2.73 -21.17 -19.44
C LYS A 338 -3.53 -22.16 -18.57
N PRO A 339 -2.95 -23.25 -18.05
CA PRO A 339 -3.69 -24.17 -17.19
C PRO A 339 -4.05 -23.60 -15.81
N SER A 340 -3.45 -22.48 -15.41
CA SER A 340 -3.67 -21.82 -14.12
C SER A 340 -4.71 -20.70 -14.17
N GLN A 341 -5.25 -20.41 -15.35
CA GLN A 341 -6.29 -19.41 -15.57
C GLN A 341 -7.60 -20.10 -15.97
N PRO A 342 -8.75 -19.80 -15.35
CA PRO A 342 -10.01 -20.51 -15.62
C PRO A 342 -10.45 -20.45 -17.09
N ILE A 343 -10.32 -19.28 -17.69
CA ILE A 343 -10.55 -19.04 -19.12
C ILE A 343 -9.34 -18.27 -19.64
N TRP A 344 -8.77 -18.71 -20.78
CA TRP A 344 -7.53 -18.09 -21.26
C TRP A 344 -7.74 -16.68 -21.82
N ASN A 345 -8.86 -16.41 -22.46
CA ASN A 345 -9.16 -15.07 -22.92
C ASN A 345 -9.50 -14.16 -21.71
N PRO A 346 -8.68 -13.17 -21.37
CA PRO A 346 -8.92 -12.34 -20.20
C PRO A 346 -10.21 -11.52 -20.31
N LEU A 347 -10.65 -11.16 -21.51
CA LEU A 347 -11.90 -10.44 -21.73
C LEU A 347 -13.12 -11.24 -21.26
N ASP A 348 -13.10 -12.57 -21.43
CA ASP A 348 -14.19 -13.46 -21.03
C ASP A 348 -14.15 -13.84 -19.54
N TYR A 349 -12.99 -13.72 -18.92
CA TYR A 349 -12.75 -14.14 -17.54
C TYR A 349 -12.66 -12.96 -16.58
N TYR A 350 -11.92 -11.92 -16.94
CA TYR A 350 -11.63 -10.78 -16.11
C TYR A 350 -11.60 -9.48 -16.93
N PRO A 351 -12.74 -9.01 -17.43
CA PRO A 351 -12.80 -7.86 -18.34
C PRO A 351 -12.10 -6.61 -17.78
N SER A 352 -12.27 -6.34 -16.49
CA SER A 352 -11.61 -5.21 -15.82
C SER A 352 -10.08 -5.26 -15.94
N SER A 353 -9.48 -6.44 -15.74
CA SER A 353 -8.03 -6.61 -15.88
C SER A 353 -7.57 -6.39 -17.33
N TYR A 354 -8.36 -6.89 -18.30
CA TYR A 354 -8.09 -6.70 -19.72
C TYR A 354 -8.17 -5.22 -20.14
N TYR A 355 -9.24 -4.52 -19.78
CA TYR A 355 -9.42 -3.12 -20.17
C TYR A 355 -8.38 -2.20 -19.54
N ARG A 356 -7.97 -2.43 -18.30
CA ARG A 356 -6.86 -1.68 -17.69
C ARG A 356 -5.54 -1.94 -18.41
N TYR A 357 -5.28 -3.17 -18.81
CA TYR A 357 -4.09 -3.54 -19.58
C TYR A 357 -4.04 -2.78 -20.91
N ILE A 358 -5.08 -2.90 -21.77
CA ILE A 358 -5.09 -2.23 -23.07
C ILE A 358 -5.18 -0.70 -22.98
N THR A 359 -5.70 -0.15 -21.87
CA THR A 359 -5.72 1.28 -21.62
C THR A 359 -4.30 1.80 -21.39
N VAL A 360 -3.48 1.12 -20.58
CA VAL A 360 -2.06 1.48 -20.38
C VAL A 360 -1.30 1.36 -21.70
N GLU A 361 -1.46 0.25 -22.43
CA GLU A 361 -0.82 0.07 -23.76
C GLU A 361 -1.18 1.20 -24.72
N LYS A 362 -2.47 1.56 -24.79
CA LYS A 362 -2.95 2.64 -25.66
C LYS A 362 -2.27 3.97 -25.33
N ILE A 363 -2.13 4.29 -24.04
CA ILE A 363 -1.47 5.54 -23.63
C ILE A 363 0.03 5.51 -23.97
N ILE A 364 0.71 4.38 -23.74
CA ILE A 364 2.13 4.23 -24.08
C ILE A 364 2.32 4.37 -25.62
N HIS A 365 1.48 3.72 -26.42
CA HIS A 365 1.54 3.81 -27.87
C HIS A 365 1.20 5.20 -28.41
N ASP A 366 0.33 5.96 -27.73
CA ASP A 366 0.02 7.35 -28.12
C ASP A 366 1.14 8.33 -27.73
N ASN A 367 2.06 7.93 -26.86
CA ASN A 367 3.20 8.73 -26.39
C ASN A 367 4.55 8.03 -26.66
N PRO A 368 4.85 7.64 -27.89
CA PRO A 368 6.07 6.91 -28.21
C PRO A 368 7.30 7.78 -27.85
N GLU A 369 8.31 7.14 -27.26
CA GLU A 369 9.58 7.79 -26.87
C GLU A 369 9.42 8.96 -25.88
N ASN A 370 8.30 9.02 -25.15
CA ASN A 370 7.96 10.21 -24.35
C ASN A 370 7.35 9.87 -22.96
N ILE A 371 7.57 8.66 -22.46
CA ILE A 371 7.13 8.30 -21.13
C ILE A 371 8.05 8.94 -20.11
N SER A 372 7.53 9.94 -19.44
CA SER A 372 8.18 10.71 -18.37
C SER A 372 7.51 10.41 -17.03
N PHE A 373 8.08 10.93 -15.94
CA PHE A 373 7.42 10.93 -14.63
C PHE A 373 5.99 11.51 -14.70
N GLN A 374 5.83 12.63 -15.41
CA GLN A 374 4.52 13.27 -15.56
C GLN A 374 3.52 12.36 -16.32
N THR A 375 3.98 11.70 -17.38
CA THR A 375 3.16 10.72 -18.12
C THR A 375 2.77 9.55 -17.22
N ALA A 376 3.68 9.08 -16.35
CA ALA A 376 3.38 8.04 -15.38
C ALA A 376 2.31 8.50 -14.36
N VAL A 377 2.38 9.73 -13.86
CA VAL A 377 1.34 10.33 -13.01
C VAL A 377 -0.01 10.37 -13.73
N GLU A 378 -0.03 10.77 -14.99
CA GLU A 378 -1.26 10.83 -15.82
C GLU A 378 -1.86 9.43 -16.01
N ILE A 379 -1.05 8.41 -16.29
CA ILE A 379 -1.51 7.01 -16.39
C ILE A 379 -2.12 6.57 -15.06
N GLN A 380 -1.41 6.74 -13.95
CA GLN A 380 -1.85 6.27 -12.64
C GLN A 380 -3.09 7.01 -12.11
N SER A 381 -3.31 8.22 -12.58
CA SER A 381 -4.46 9.07 -12.21
C SER A 381 -5.70 8.83 -13.10
N LYS A 382 -5.60 7.96 -14.14
CA LYS A 382 -6.58 7.89 -15.21
C LYS A 382 -7.92 7.32 -14.76
N LEU A 383 -8.97 8.10 -14.94
CA LEU A 383 -10.38 7.74 -14.71
C LEU A 383 -11.13 7.40 -16.00
N ASP A 384 -10.46 7.58 -17.14
CA ASP A 384 -10.94 7.12 -18.44
C ASP A 384 -10.39 5.73 -18.71
N TRP A 385 -11.08 4.96 -19.53
CA TRP A 385 -10.60 3.66 -19.97
C TRP A 385 -10.91 3.42 -21.45
N TRP A 386 -10.07 2.60 -22.10
CA TRP A 386 -10.14 2.24 -23.51
C TRP A 386 -10.74 0.85 -23.66
N ASP A 387 -11.76 0.68 -24.51
CA ASP A 387 -12.41 -0.62 -24.72
C ASP A 387 -11.86 -1.39 -25.95
N GLY A 388 -10.94 -0.79 -26.68
CA GLY A 388 -10.38 -1.30 -27.94
C GLY A 388 -10.86 -0.50 -29.15
N GLU A 389 -11.95 0.25 -29.04
CA GLU A 389 -12.56 1.05 -30.10
C GLU A 389 -12.72 2.53 -29.72
N GLU A 390 -13.19 2.81 -28.47
CA GLU A 390 -13.45 4.19 -28.01
C GLU A 390 -13.04 4.40 -26.55
N TRP A 391 -12.86 5.69 -26.18
CA TRP A 391 -12.59 6.12 -24.83
C TRP A 391 -13.87 6.32 -24.04
N HIS A 392 -13.99 5.67 -22.88
CA HIS A 392 -15.02 5.93 -21.89
C HIS A 392 -14.49 6.96 -20.89
N LEU A 393 -15.01 8.20 -20.99
CA LEU A 393 -14.45 9.35 -20.29
C LEU A 393 -15.07 9.52 -18.90
N MET A 394 -14.23 9.87 -17.90
CA MET A 394 -14.63 10.22 -16.54
C MET A 394 -15.63 9.22 -15.94
N ASP A 395 -15.24 7.95 -15.90
CA ASP A 395 -16.04 6.87 -15.33
C ASP A 395 -15.46 6.34 -14.01
N PRO A 396 -15.48 7.17 -12.93
CA PRO A 396 -14.85 6.82 -11.65
C PRO A 396 -15.50 5.62 -10.95
N TRP A 397 -16.69 5.24 -11.38
CA TRP A 397 -17.43 4.08 -10.86
C TRP A 397 -17.13 2.78 -11.60
N SER A 398 -16.45 2.85 -12.73
CA SER A 398 -16.06 1.69 -13.50
C SER A 398 -15.01 0.86 -12.78
N THR A 399 -15.06 -0.44 -13.00
CA THR A 399 -13.99 -1.36 -12.61
C THR A 399 -12.84 -1.41 -13.63
N ASN A 400 -13.00 -0.73 -14.77
CA ASN A 400 -12.07 -0.77 -15.91
C ASN A 400 -11.02 0.34 -15.88
N THR A 401 -11.16 1.33 -14.96
CA THR A 401 -10.23 2.44 -14.82
C THR A 401 -8.92 2.02 -14.13
N ILE A 402 -7.82 2.68 -14.49
CA ILE A 402 -6.50 2.47 -13.86
C ILE A 402 -6.52 3.00 -12.43
N ASN A 403 -7.02 4.21 -12.23
CA ASN A 403 -7.30 4.74 -10.91
C ASN A 403 -8.73 4.42 -10.50
N ARG A 404 -8.92 3.97 -9.27
CA ARG A 404 -10.23 3.59 -8.75
C ARG A 404 -10.68 4.52 -7.67
N PHE A 405 -11.96 4.86 -7.75
CA PHE A 405 -12.62 5.68 -6.75
C PHE A 405 -14.03 5.14 -6.49
N ARG A 406 -14.10 3.96 -5.88
CA ARG A 406 -15.37 3.34 -5.50
C ARG A 406 -15.44 3.17 -3.98
N PRO A 407 -16.66 3.20 -3.38
CA PRO A 407 -16.81 2.98 -1.94
C PRO A 407 -16.36 1.61 -1.44
N ASP A 408 -16.42 0.59 -2.31
CA ASP A 408 -16.05 -0.79 -2.00
C ASP A 408 -14.58 -1.09 -2.30
N VAL A 409 -14.05 -0.55 -3.39
CA VAL A 409 -12.65 -0.75 -3.83
C VAL A 409 -12.08 0.58 -4.33
N ALA A 410 -10.95 0.98 -3.81
CA ALA A 410 -10.26 2.19 -4.27
C ALA A 410 -8.76 1.95 -4.45
N THR A 411 -8.11 2.84 -5.19
CA THR A 411 -6.66 2.96 -5.18
C THR A 411 -6.22 3.46 -3.81
N ILE A 412 -5.64 2.57 -3.01
CA ILE A 412 -5.20 2.83 -1.64
C ILE A 412 -3.94 3.69 -1.64
N TYR A 413 -3.00 3.39 -2.54
CA TYR A 413 -1.86 4.23 -2.84
C TYR A 413 -1.37 4.00 -4.27
N SER A 414 -0.59 4.95 -4.75
CA SER A 414 0.12 4.87 -6.02
C SER A 414 1.61 5.14 -5.80
N ALA A 415 2.47 4.46 -6.52
CA ALA A 415 3.90 4.67 -6.46
C ALA A 415 4.51 4.67 -7.87
N ILE A 416 5.52 5.53 -8.07
CA ILE A 416 6.29 5.64 -9.32
C ILE A 416 7.76 5.59 -8.95
N ALA A 417 8.47 4.58 -9.42
CA ALA A 417 9.91 4.42 -9.25
C ALA A 417 10.68 4.97 -10.44
N MET A 418 11.79 5.60 -10.16
CA MET A 418 12.83 6.00 -11.09
C MET A 418 14.12 5.28 -10.68
N PRO A 419 14.31 4.01 -11.11
CA PRO A 419 15.37 3.14 -10.60
C PRO A 419 16.78 3.72 -10.75
N SER A 420 17.06 4.35 -11.90
CA SER A 420 18.37 4.96 -12.19
C SER A 420 18.67 6.19 -11.32
N ASP A 421 17.66 6.86 -10.81
CA ASP A 421 17.78 8.04 -9.96
C ASP A 421 17.81 7.69 -8.46
N GLY A 422 17.52 6.43 -8.11
CA GLY A 422 17.39 5.98 -6.72
C GLY A 422 16.23 6.63 -5.98
N VAL A 423 15.15 6.99 -6.71
CA VAL A 423 13.99 7.70 -6.18
C VAL A 423 12.71 6.91 -6.42
N VAL A 424 11.86 6.87 -5.41
CA VAL A 424 10.46 6.48 -5.54
C VAL A 424 9.55 7.61 -5.12
N SER A 425 8.58 7.94 -5.97
CA SER A 425 7.51 8.89 -5.63
C SER A 425 6.28 8.13 -5.16
N ILE A 426 5.81 8.44 -3.95
CA ILE A 426 4.61 7.83 -3.38
C ILE A 426 3.51 8.89 -3.30
N CYS A 427 2.33 8.52 -3.82
CA CYS A 427 1.17 9.39 -3.77
C CYS A 427 0.55 9.40 -2.38
N THR A 428 0.46 10.58 -1.79
CA THR A 428 -0.31 10.80 -0.56
C THR A 428 -1.78 10.99 -0.93
N GLY A 429 -2.58 9.97 -0.79
CA GLY A 429 -3.99 9.95 -1.18
C GLY A 429 -4.24 9.33 -2.56
N ASN A 430 -5.47 9.42 -3.04
CA ASN A 430 -5.85 8.89 -4.34
C ASN A 430 -5.26 9.75 -5.47
N PRO A 431 -4.57 9.18 -6.47
CA PRO A 431 -3.86 9.97 -7.47
C PRO A 431 -4.75 10.77 -8.43
N GLY A 432 -5.99 10.37 -8.68
CA GLY A 432 -6.86 10.98 -9.69
C GLY A 432 -8.12 11.66 -9.15
N MET A 433 -8.47 11.42 -7.90
CA MET A 433 -9.68 11.99 -7.29
C MET A 433 -9.43 12.38 -5.84
N PRO A 434 -10.12 13.42 -5.34
CA PRO A 434 -10.14 13.71 -3.92
C PRO A 434 -10.76 12.52 -3.19
N TYR A 435 -9.92 11.81 -2.45
CA TYR A 435 -10.38 10.71 -1.60
C TYR A 435 -11.09 11.29 -0.37
N TRP A 436 -12.14 10.61 0.11
CA TRP A 436 -12.82 10.98 1.34
C TRP A 436 -11.84 10.88 2.51
N GLY A 437 -11.39 12.04 2.99
CA GLY A 437 -10.39 12.13 4.02
C GLY A 437 -8.98 12.46 3.53
N THR A 438 -8.75 12.68 2.25
CA THR A 438 -7.55 13.34 1.74
C THR A 438 -7.62 14.85 1.95
N LEU A 439 -6.55 15.54 1.68
CA LEU A 439 -6.33 16.96 1.92
C LEU A 439 -7.63 17.80 2.02
N SER A 440 -7.68 18.72 2.95
CA SER A 440 -8.89 19.49 3.35
C SER A 440 -9.58 20.23 2.20
N SER A 441 -8.92 20.37 1.05
CA SER A 441 -9.41 21.02 -0.18
C SER A 441 -10.12 20.07 -1.15
N GLY A 442 -10.10 18.75 -0.92
CA GLY A 442 -10.64 17.77 -1.85
C GLY A 442 -9.82 17.60 -3.13
N GLN A 443 -8.54 17.95 -3.11
CA GLN A 443 -7.66 17.78 -4.26
C GLN A 443 -7.18 16.33 -4.44
N ALA A 444 -6.76 15.98 -5.67
CA ALA A 444 -6.07 14.74 -5.99
C ALA A 444 -4.82 14.57 -5.11
N GLY A 445 -4.42 13.33 -4.89
CA GLY A 445 -3.24 13.02 -4.09
C GLY A 445 -1.96 13.62 -4.68
N VAL A 446 -0.99 13.82 -3.81
CA VAL A 446 0.29 14.45 -4.15
C VAL A 446 1.39 13.40 -4.11
N TYR A 447 2.15 13.28 -5.19
CA TYR A 447 3.37 12.46 -5.22
C TYR A 447 4.51 13.18 -4.50
N VAL A 448 5.12 12.49 -3.53
CA VAL A 448 6.29 12.97 -2.77
C VAL A 448 7.46 12.04 -3.05
N ASN A 449 8.59 12.61 -3.42
CA ASN A 449 9.81 11.87 -3.72
C ASN A 449 10.47 11.38 -2.43
N LEU A 450 10.83 10.11 -2.40
CA LEU A 450 11.60 9.49 -1.35
C LEU A 450 12.91 8.98 -1.95
N SER A 451 14.02 9.55 -1.52
CA SER A 451 15.36 9.10 -1.91
C SER A 451 15.83 8.01 -0.96
N ILE A 452 16.29 6.89 -1.51
CA ILE A 452 16.70 5.72 -0.74
C ILE A 452 18.22 5.75 -0.60
N GLY A 453 18.71 6.15 0.59
CA GLY A 453 20.12 6.10 0.93
C GLY A 453 20.48 4.89 1.79
N GLU A 454 21.74 4.81 2.22
CA GLU A 454 22.22 3.75 3.11
C GLU A 454 21.76 3.93 4.56
N LYS A 455 21.37 5.15 4.94
CA LYS A 455 21.04 5.52 6.31
C LYS A 455 19.72 6.30 6.39
N PRO A 456 19.00 6.21 7.52
CA PRO A 456 17.79 6.99 7.74
C PRO A 456 17.96 8.50 7.54
N GLU A 457 19.14 9.03 7.92
CA GLU A 457 19.48 10.44 7.78
C GLU A 457 19.35 10.91 6.32
N ASP A 458 19.78 10.09 5.37
CA ASP A 458 19.79 10.42 3.94
C ASP A 458 18.37 10.72 3.44
N LEU A 459 17.40 9.88 3.83
CA LEU A 459 15.98 10.08 3.51
C LEU A 459 15.45 11.39 4.13
N VAL A 460 15.73 11.62 5.42
CA VAL A 460 15.17 12.77 6.14
C VAL A 460 15.75 14.09 5.65
N PHE A 461 17.05 14.13 5.36
CA PHE A 461 17.69 15.32 4.79
C PHE A 461 17.19 15.64 3.39
N ALA A 462 17.02 14.63 2.52
CA ALA A 462 16.45 14.82 1.20
C ALA A 462 15.03 15.41 1.30
N LEU A 463 14.18 14.87 2.16
CA LEU A 463 12.82 15.40 2.39
C LEU A 463 12.83 16.81 2.99
N GLN A 464 13.76 17.13 3.88
CA GLN A 464 13.90 18.48 4.41
C GLN A 464 14.29 19.48 3.34
N ASP A 465 15.21 19.13 2.45
CA ASP A 465 15.64 20.01 1.36
C ASP A 465 14.55 20.19 0.31
N ASP A 466 13.80 19.14 -0.02
CA ASP A 466 12.62 19.22 -0.88
C ASP A 466 11.53 20.12 -0.26
N ALA A 467 11.27 19.98 1.05
CA ALA A 467 10.34 20.84 1.75
C ALA A 467 10.76 22.32 1.70
N LYS A 468 12.04 22.62 1.96
CA LYS A 468 12.58 23.99 1.84
C LYS A 468 12.43 24.56 0.42
N SER A 469 12.78 23.76 -0.60
CA SER A 469 12.64 24.16 -2.00
C SER A 469 11.18 24.46 -2.33
N ALA A 470 10.27 23.57 -1.96
CA ALA A 470 8.83 23.74 -2.16
C ALA A 470 8.27 24.96 -1.42
N MET A 471 8.76 25.29 -0.22
CA MET A 471 8.39 26.52 0.50
C MET A 471 8.76 27.76 -0.29
N TRP A 472 9.98 27.85 -0.83
CA TRP A 472 10.41 28.99 -1.64
C TRP A 472 9.59 29.14 -2.91
N ASP A 473 9.28 28.05 -3.60
CA ASP A 473 8.46 28.07 -4.81
C ASP A 473 7.02 28.51 -4.49
N THR A 474 6.48 28.05 -3.37
CA THR A 474 5.13 28.43 -2.93
C THR A 474 5.05 29.92 -2.58
N VAL A 475 6.03 30.49 -1.89
CA VAL A 475 6.10 31.94 -1.63
C VAL A 475 6.05 32.75 -2.93
N ARG A 476 6.73 32.29 -3.98
CA ARG A 476 6.70 32.95 -5.31
C ARG A 476 5.30 32.91 -5.93
N VAL A 477 4.60 31.77 -5.82
CA VAL A 477 3.24 31.60 -6.33
C VAL A 477 2.21 32.39 -5.52
N MET A 478 2.35 32.44 -4.19
CA MET A 478 1.47 33.20 -3.31
C MET A 478 1.51 34.72 -3.58
N GLY A 479 2.66 35.23 -3.99
CA GLY A 479 2.83 36.66 -4.29
C GLY A 479 2.55 37.58 -3.11
N MET A 480 2.20 38.85 -3.38
CA MET A 480 2.03 39.89 -2.34
C MET A 480 0.62 39.88 -1.68
N ARG A 481 -0.36 39.21 -2.25
CA ARG A 481 -1.74 39.17 -1.75
C ARG A 481 -2.34 37.79 -1.94
N PRO A 482 -1.87 36.79 -1.18
CA PRO A 482 -2.42 35.43 -1.31
C PRO A 482 -3.86 35.36 -0.78
N PRO A 483 -4.64 34.38 -1.25
CA PRO A 483 -5.96 34.08 -0.69
C PRO A 483 -5.86 33.76 0.80
N LYS A 484 -6.93 34.08 1.56
CA LYS A 484 -6.94 33.86 3.02
C LYS A 484 -6.72 32.39 3.37
N ASP A 485 -7.36 31.47 2.66
CA ASP A 485 -7.25 30.03 2.89
C ASP A 485 -5.81 29.54 2.65
N ALA A 486 -5.10 30.10 1.66
CA ALA A 486 -3.69 29.84 1.43
C ALA A 486 -2.81 30.30 2.61
N LEU A 487 -3.12 31.48 3.21
CA LEU A 487 -2.40 31.98 4.40
C LEU A 487 -2.67 31.12 5.64
N ASP A 488 -3.92 30.71 5.86
CA ASP A 488 -4.27 29.86 7.00
C ASP A 488 -3.62 28.48 6.90
N LEU A 489 -3.49 27.95 5.69
CA LEU A 489 -2.79 26.69 5.42
C LEU A 489 -1.27 26.87 5.55
N TRP A 490 -0.72 28.01 5.11
CA TRP A 490 0.71 28.33 5.26
C TRP A 490 1.15 28.31 6.71
N GLY A 491 0.42 28.95 7.64
CA GLY A 491 0.77 28.92 9.07
C GLY A 491 0.87 27.49 9.61
N ARG A 492 -0.11 26.63 9.29
CA ARG A 492 -0.07 25.21 9.69
C ARG A 492 1.09 24.43 9.03
N THR A 493 1.51 24.85 7.84
CA THR A 493 2.63 24.24 7.12
C THR A 493 3.96 24.63 7.76
N GLU A 494 4.12 25.88 8.17
CA GLU A 494 5.30 26.33 8.94
C GLU A 494 5.41 25.59 10.28
N ASP A 495 4.30 25.43 11.01
CA ASP A 495 4.28 24.66 12.26
C ASP A 495 4.74 23.21 12.04
N ALA A 496 4.24 22.55 10.98
CA ALA A 496 4.64 21.19 10.61
C ALA A 496 6.14 21.12 10.24
N TYR A 497 6.67 22.13 9.52
CA TYR A 497 8.09 22.19 9.18
C TYR A 497 8.97 22.26 10.44
N TRP A 498 8.64 23.13 11.38
CA TRP A 498 9.42 23.28 12.61
C TRP A 498 9.28 22.06 13.53
N GLU A 499 8.14 21.41 13.52
CA GLU A 499 7.96 20.13 14.21
C GLU A 499 8.86 19.04 13.59
N GLY A 500 8.96 18.97 12.26
CA GLY A 500 9.89 18.09 11.54
C GLY A 500 11.35 18.35 11.93
N VAL A 501 11.76 19.62 11.99
CA VAL A 501 13.11 20.02 12.46
C VAL A 501 13.34 19.64 13.92
N TRP A 502 12.33 19.75 14.78
CA TRP A 502 12.44 19.35 16.18
C TRP A 502 12.69 17.85 16.31
N TRP A 503 11.94 17.02 15.57
CA TRP A 503 12.14 15.57 15.54
C TRP A 503 13.50 15.19 14.97
N LEU A 504 13.96 15.89 13.93
CA LEU A 504 15.29 15.71 13.34
C LEU A 504 16.39 15.91 14.39
N ASN A 505 16.33 17.02 15.13
CA ASN A 505 17.28 17.29 16.21
C ASN A 505 17.20 16.24 17.33
N ARG A 506 15.99 15.79 17.68
CA ARG A 506 15.79 14.74 18.66
C ARG A 506 16.42 13.41 18.24
N ALA A 507 16.35 13.06 16.95
CA ALA A 507 16.99 11.86 16.42
C ALA A 507 18.51 11.88 16.62
N PHE A 508 19.16 13.03 16.40
CA PHE A 508 20.61 13.18 16.63
C PHE A 508 21.01 13.12 18.10
N LEU A 509 20.16 13.64 19.00
CA LEU A 509 20.44 13.70 20.42
C LEU A 509 20.08 12.41 21.17
N THR A 510 19.45 11.45 20.53
CA THR A 510 18.96 10.22 21.14
C THR A 510 19.92 9.07 20.87
N GLU A 511 20.41 8.42 21.93
CA GLU A 511 21.28 7.23 21.83
C GLU A 511 20.46 5.94 21.68
N ASN A 512 19.26 5.88 22.25
CA ASN A 512 18.38 4.72 22.16
C ASN A 512 17.91 4.52 20.71
N ARG A 513 18.25 3.39 20.10
CA ARG A 513 17.94 3.09 18.68
C ARG A 513 16.46 3.17 18.34
N THR A 514 15.59 2.65 19.22
CA THR A 514 14.14 2.68 18.99
C THR A 514 13.60 4.10 18.99
N ALA A 515 13.94 4.89 20.00
CA ALA A 515 13.53 6.28 20.06
C ALA A 515 14.14 7.11 18.91
N LYS A 516 15.34 6.77 18.48
CA LYS A 516 16.01 7.38 17.32
C LYS A 516 15.28 7.04 16.01
N ALA A 517 14.93 5.79 15.79
CA ALA A 517 14.17 5.37 14.61
C ALA A 517 12.79 6.03 14.57
N THR A 518 12.09 6.09 15.70
CA THR A 518 10.82 6.83 15.83
C THR A 518 11.00 8.30 15.46
N ALA A 519 12.03 8.94 15.97
CA ALA A 519 12.28 10.36 15.68
C ALA A 519 12.61 10.62 14.21
N TRP A 520 13.33 9.71 13.53
CA TRP A 520 13.53 9.77 12.08
C TRP A 520 12.21 9.64 11.31
N GLY A 521 11.37 8.68 11.68
CA GLY A 521 10.06 8.46 11.06
C GLY A 521 9.13 9.65 11.20
N GLU A 522 9.02 10.21 12.42
CA GLU A 522 8.22 11.40 12.68
C GLU A 522 8.73 12.63 11.90
N SER A 523 10.05 12.84 11.86
CA SER A 523 10.64 13.93 11.07
C SER A 523 10.33 13.79 9.59
N ALA A 524 10.52 12.60 9.02
CA ALA A 524 10.22 12.31 7.62
C ALA A 524 8.73 12.54 7.31
N THR A 525 7.83 12.04 8.17
CA THR A 525 6.38 12.22 8.03
C THR A 525 6.00 13.71 8.00
N LYS A 526 6.60 14.52 8.87
CA LYS A 526 6.33 15.97 8.92
C LYS A 526 6.80 16.68 7.65
N PHE A 527 7.96 16.34 7.10
CA PHE A 527 8.41 16.93 5.84
C PHE A 527 7.55 16.50 4.64
N VAL A 528 7.09 15.24 4.60
CA VAL A 528 6.09 14.79 3.61
C VAL A 528 4.81 15.61 3.74
N GLU A 529 4.30 15.83 4.96
CA GLU A 529 3.14 16.67 5.24
C GLU A 529 3.33 18.10 4.72
N VAL A 530 4.50 18.69 4.97
CA VAL A 530 4.85 20.04 4.47
C VAL A 530 4.79 20.09 2.95
N ILE A 531 5.44 19.17 2.25
CA ILE A 531 5.48 19.12 0.78
C ILE A 531 4.05 18.99 0.21
N ALA A 532 3.23 18.12 0.78
CA ALA A 532 1.86 17.91 0.35
C ALA A 532 1.01 19.19 0.50
N ARG A 533 1.08 19.85 1.67
CA ARG A 533 0.34 21.10 1.94
C ARG A 533 0.80 22.26 1.06
N LEU A 534 2.09 22.35 0.74
CA LEU A 534 2.60 23.40 -0.14
C LEU A 534 2.04 23.28 -1.56
N LYS A 535 1.90 22.08 -2.08
CA LYS A 535 1.24 21.85 -3.38
C LYS A 535 -0.24 22.23 -3.34
N GLU A 536 -0.94 21.97 -2.23
CA GLU A 536 -2.32 22.43 -2.00
C GLU A 536 -2.41 23.97 -2.03
N ILE A 537 -1.51 24.66 -1.33
CA ILE A 537 -1.43 26.14 -1.35
C ILE A 537 -1.22 26.67 -2.76
N GLN A 538 -0.30 26.07 -3.51
CA GLN A 538 -0.03 26.46 -4.91
C GLN A 538 -1.27 26.34 -5.78
N ALA A 539 -2.05 25.26 -5.63
CA ALA A 539 -3.30 25.06 -6.36
C ALA A 539 -4.35 26.12 -5.99
N ILE A 540 -4.56 26.40 -4.69
CA ILE A 540 -5.48 27.47 -4.23
C ILE A 540 -5.10 28.83 -4.84
N CYS A 541 -3.81 29.15 -4.92
CA CYS A 541 -3.34 30.42 -5.48
C CYS A 541 -3.54 30.50 -7.00
N GLN A 542 -3.42 29.38 -7.71
CA GLN A 542 -3.62 29.33 -9.17
C GLN A 542 -5.11 29.46 -9.54
N GLU A 543 -6.00 28.78 -8.81
CA GLU A 543 -7.46 28.92 -9.02
C GLU A 543 -7.97 30.32 -8.73
N GLY A 544 -7.43 31.00 -7.70
CA GLY A 544 -7.78 32.38 -7.35
C GLY A 544 -7.32 33.43 -8.36
N THR A 545 -6.46 33.09 -9.31
CA THR A 545 -6.01 34.00 -10.39
C THR A 545 -6.90 33.95 -11.63
N VAL A 546 -7.84 33.01 -11.73
CA VAL A 546 -8.75 32.82 -12.88
C VAL A 546 -10.08 33.59 -12.70
N THR A 547 -10.35 34.16 -11.52
CA THR A 547 -11.52 35.00 -11.24
C THR A 547 -11.16 36.50 -11.28
#